data_6dc06441383f2bd4b7aa0d397ed811db
#
_entry.id   6dc06441383f2bd4b7aa0d397ed811db
#
_cell.length_a   1.000
_cell.length_b   1.000
_cell.length_c   1.000
_cell.angle_alpha   90.00
_cell.angle_beta   90.00
_cell.angle_gamma   90.00
#
_symmetry.space_group_name_H-M   'P 1'
#
loop_
_entity.id
_entity.type
_entity.pdbx_description
1 polymer ?
#
loop_
_entity_poly.entity_id
_entity_poly.type
_entity_poly.pdbx_seq_one_letter_code
_entity_poly.pdbx_strand_id
1 'polypeptide(L)'
;ADAQNTNGLVVVASTHKMPFMSDRKFLATQGFELCDTAAPYFELWYKPMNAFATKPKFSDCARNGRCDVDTGLAVYYTDACPFTDYYINTELASMAGERGIPLIIKKIQTIDEARHHFVPFTLHSLFYNGQFVTQQILSKSTFDKFIKG
;
A
#
# COMPACT_ATOMS: atom_id res chain seq x y z
N ALA A 1 18.25 20.78 -5.82
CA ALA A 1 18.57 19.53 -5.15
C ALA A 1 18.84 18.45 -6.18
N ASP A 2 19.91 17.93 -6.14
CA ASP A 2 20.83 17.09 -6.87
C ASP A 2 20.22 15.88 -7.59
N ALA A 3 19.54 16.13 -8.70
CA ALA A 3 19.22 15.08 -9.67
C ALA A 3 20.48 14.39 -10.25
N GLN A 4 21.66 14.95 -9.99
CA GLN A 4 22.94 14.41 -10.45
C GLN A 4 23.49 13.25 -9.62
N ASN A 5 22.90 12.99 -8.43
CA ASN A 5 23.38 11.95 -7.50
C ASN A 5 22.39 10.80 -7.29
N THR A 6 21.30 10.75 -8.05
CA THR A 6 20.30 9.67 -7.95
C THR A 6 20.54 8.63 -9.05
N ASN A 7 20.54 7.36 -8.66
CA ASN A 7 20.71 6.25 -9.61
C ASN A 7 19.51 6.07 -10.53
N GLY A 8 18.32 6.55 -10.15
CA GLY A 8 17.12 6.45 -10.94
C GLY A 8 15.86 6.89 -10.18
N LEU A 9 14.74 6.92 -10.88
CA LEU A 9 13.43 7.21 -10.34
C LEU A 9 12.64 5.90 -10.19
N VAL A 10 11.93 5.77 -9.07
CA VAL A 10 11.13 4.60 -8.76
C VAL A 10 9.69 5.05 -8.47
N VAL A 11 8.72 4.36 -9.03
CA VAL A 11 7.29 4.63 -8.82
C VAL A 11 6.56 3.32 -8.56
N VAL A 12 5.73 3.29 -7.53
CA VAL A 12 4.78 2.21 -7.30
C VAL A 12 3.48 2.53 -8.03
N ALA A 13 3.05 1.61 -8.88
CA ALA A 13 1.80 1.67 -9.62
C ALA A 13 0.97 0.40 -9.39
N SER A 14 -0.15 0.27 -10.07
CA SER A 14 -0.96 -0.94 -10.01
C SER A 14 -1.31 -1.47 -11.41
N THR A 15 -1.64 -2.76 -11.49
CA THR A 15 -2.04 -3.43 -12.74
C THR A 15 -3.31 -2.84 -13.35
N HIS A 16 -4.15 -2.18 -12.54
CA HIS A 16 -5.37 -1.50 -12.96
C HIS A 16 -5.43 -0.10 -12.34
N LYS A 17 -6.27 0.76 -12.90
CA LYS A 17 -6.39 2.15 -12.44
C LYS A 17 -6.90 2.20 -10.99
N MET A 18 -6.11 2.79 -10.12
CA MET A 18 -6.42 2.97 -8.70
C MET A 18 -6.32 4.44 -8.31
N PRO A 19 -7.19 4.94 -7.40
CA PRO A 19 -7.04 6.27 -6.83
C PRO A 19 -5.66 6.44 -6.15
N PHE A 20 -5.08 7.62 -6.30
CA PHE A 20 -3.80 8.01 -5.70
C PHE A 20 -2.57 7.18 -6.13
N MET A 21 -2.70 6.40 -7.21
CA MET A 21 -1.58 5.67 -7.82
C MET A 21 -1.34 6.14 -9.25
N SER A 22 -0.10 6.11 -9.68
CA SER A 22 0.30 6.50 -11.04
C SER A 22 -0.28 5.52 -12.07
N ASP A 23 -0.70 6.06 -13.21
CA ASP A 23 -1.16 5.25 -14.34
C ASP A 23 0.04 4.58 -15.03
N ARG A 24 0.01 3.26 -15.15
CA ARG A 24 1.09 2.47 -15.77
C ARG A 24 1.37 2.85 -17.23
N LYS A 25 0.33 3.22 -17.99
CA LYS A 25 0.49 3.65 -19.39
C LYS A 25 1.24 4.97 -19.46
N PHE A 26 0.92 5.91 -18.58
CA PHE A 26 1.65 7.15 -18.45
C PHE A 26 3.10 6.91 -18.11
N LEU A 27 3.41 6.06 -17.13
CA LEU A 27 4.79 5.72 -16.75
C LEU A 27 5.57 5.14 -17.95
N ALA A 28 4.98 4.22 -18.71
CA ALA A 28 5.60 3.67 -19.91
C ALA A 28 5.93 4.75 -20.96
N THR A 29 5.01 5.71 -21.19
CA THR A 29 5.28 6.84 -22.13
C THR A 29 6.37 7.78 -21.64
N GLN A 30 6.61 7.85 -20.33
CA GLN A 30 7.69 8.65 -19.73
C GLN A 30 9.04 7.89 -19.67
N GLY A 31 9.13 6.70 -20.27
CA GLY A 31 10.35 5.90 -20.32
C GLY A 31 10.66 5.15 -19.03
N PHE A 32 9.65 4.88 -18.20
CA PHE A 32 9.77 3.92 -17.10
C PHE A 32 9.59 2.50 -17.63
N GLU A 33 10.28 1.57 -17.00
CA GLU A 33 10.17 0.12 -17.26
C GLU A 33 9.60 -0.58 -16.02
N LEU A 34 8.73 -1.55 -16.23
CA LEU A 34 8.31 -2.45 -15.17
C LEU A 34 9.49 -3.31 -14.73
N CYS A 35 9.83 -3.30 -13.45
CA CYS A 35 10.98 -4.04 -12.93
C CYS A 35 10.65 -5.07 -11.86
N ASP A 36 9.52 -4.95 -11.16
CA ASP A 36 9.08 -5.91 -10.15
C ASP A 36 7.56 -5.85 -9.90
N THR A 37 7.00 -6.89 -9.27
CA THR A 37 5.59 -6.97 -8.91
C THR A 37 5.39 -7.50 -7.49
N ALA A 38 4.31 -7.10 -6.84
CA ALA A 38 3.88 -7.63 -5.56
C ALA A 38 2.36 -7.81 -5.51
N ALA A 39 1.91 -8.86 -4.81
CA ALA A 39 0.48 -9.14 -4.68
C ALA A 39 -0.25 -8.04 -3.89
N PRO A 40 -1.54 -7.82 -4.19
CA PRO A 40 -2.31 -8.47 -5.25
C PRO A 40 -2.19 -7.78 -6.62
N TYR A 41 -1.75 -6.53 -6.69
CA TYR A 41 -1.77 -5.74 -7.92
C TYR A 41 -0.68 -4.66 -7.99
N PHE A 42 0.31 -4.68 -7.11
CA PHE A 42 1.36 -3.66 -7.10
C PHE A 42 2.41 -3.92 -8.17
N GLU A 43 2.83 -2.86 -8.83
CA GLU A 43 3.89 -2.85 -9.84
C GLU A 43 4.97 -1.83 -9.44
N LEU A 44 6.23 -2.21 -9.58
CA LEU A 44 7.37 -1.33 -9.40
C LEU A 44 7.90 -0.90 -10.76
N TRP A 45 7.82 0.39 -11.03
CA TRP A 45 8.29 1.00 -12.27
C TRP A 45 9.56 1.79 -11.99
N TYR A 46 10.52 1.68 -12.88
CA TYR A 46 11.84 2.25 -12.72
C TYR A 46 12.33 2.94 -13.98
N LYS A 47 12.94 4.13 -13.82
CA LYS A 47 13.61 4.86 -14.87
C LYS A 47 15.07 5.12 -14.45
N PRO A 48 16.08 4.48 -15.10
CA PRO A 48 17.47 4.74 -14.79
C PRO A 48 17.86 6.17 -15.16
N MET A 49 18.68 6.81 -14.33
CA MET A 49 19.22 8.15 -14.58
C MET A 49 20.69 8.11 -14.96
N ASN A 50 21.34 6.95 -14.83
CA ASN A 50 22.73 6.73 -15.26
C ASN A 50 22.96 5.26 -15.67
N ALA A 51 24.08 5.00 -16.32
CA ALA A 51 24.43 3.67 -16.85
C ALA A 51 24.75 2.62 -15.75
N PHE A 52 25.01 3.04 -14.52
CA PHE A 52 25.35 2.15 -13.39
C PHE A 52 24.15 1.85 -12.50
N ALA A 53 22.98 2.36 -12.87
CA ALA A 53 21.76 2.20 -12.08
C ALA A 53 21.32 0.73 -12.05
N THR A 54 21.14 0.19 -10.84
CA THR A 54 20.61 -1.16 -10.62
C THR A 54 19.10 -1.14 -10.51
N LYS A 55 18.41 -2.12 -11.11
CA LYS A 55 16.95 -2.23 -11.00
C LYS A 55 16.55 -2.52 -9.56
N PRO A 56 15.65 -1.70 -8.99
CA PRO A 56 15.12 -1.95 -7.65
C PRO A 56 14.14 -3.14 -7.66
N LYS A 57 13.88 -3.67 -6.49
CA LYS A 57 12.87 -4.71 -6.26
C LYS A 57 12.14 -4.47 -4.94
N PHE A 58 10.94 -5.00 -4.80
CA PHE A 58 10.21 -4.98 -3.54
C PHE A 58 10.92 -5.84 -2.50
N SER A 59 10.81 -5.45 -1.23
CA SER A 59 11.22 -6.26 -0.09
C SER A 59 10.40 -7.56 -0.04
N ASP A 60 10.99 -8.64 0.42
CA ASP A 60 10.32 -9.94 0.47
C ASP A 60 9.05 -9.93 1.35
N CYS A 61 9.05 -9.15 2.44
CA CYS A 61 7.88 -8.96 3.31
C CYS A 61 6.69 -8.29 2.60
N ALA A 62 6.94 -7.45 1.58
CA ALA A 62 5.89 -6.72 0.86
C ALA A 62 5.30 -7.47 -0.35
N ARG A 63 5.76 -8.72 -0.62
CA ARG A 63 5.41 -9.42 -1.88
C ARG A 63 4.07 -10.11 -1.86
N ASN A 64 3.67 -10.67 -0.71
CA ASN A 64 2.58 -11.65 -0.64
C ASN A 64 1.24 -11.05 -0.19
N GLY A 65 1.22 -9.78 0.20
CA GLY A 65 0.00 -9.12 0.68
C GLY A 65 -0.59 -9.79 1.93
N ARG A 66 0.26 -10.34 2.81
CA ARG A 66 -0.16 -11.00 4.06
C ARG A 66 0.47 -10.31 5.25
N CYS A 67 -0.35 -10.02 6.27
CA CYS A 67 0.12 -9.50 7.56
C CYS A 67 0.19 -10.59 8.64
N ASP A 68 0.66 -10.19 9.81
CA ASP A 68 0.84 -11.03 11.00
C ASP A 68 -0.44 -11.22 11.85
N VAL A 69 -1.58 -10.71 11.39
CA VAL A 69 -2.88 -10.79 12.09
C VAL A 69 -3.79 -11.76 11.36
N ASP A 70 -3.93 -12.97 11.85
CA ASP A 70 -4.63 -14.07 11.16
C ASP A 70 -6.16 -14.01 11.28
N THR A 71 -6.72 -13.20 12.17
CA THR A 71 -8.17 -13.14 12.40
C THR A 71 -8.67 -11.72 12.56
N GLY A 72 -9.78 -11.40 11.91
CA GLY A 72 -10.41 -10.08 11.95
C GLY A 72 -9.73 -9.06 11.05
N LEU A 73 -9.92 -7.79 11.36
CA LEU A 73 -9.36 -6.67 10.62
C LEU A 73 -8.04 -6.21 11.25
N ALA A 74 -7.07 -5.91 10.41
CA ALA A 74 -5.87 -5.17 10.78
C ALA A 74 -5.71 -3.99 9.84
N VAL A 75 -5.49 -2.80 10.39
CA VAL A 75 -5.19 -1.58 9.61
C VAL A 75 -3.84 -1.03 10.02
N TYR A 76 -3.01 -0.77 9.02
CA TYR A 76 -1.70 -0.12 9.16
C TYR A 76 -1.75 1.23 8.46
N TYR A 77 -1.22 2.27 9.09
CA TYR A 77 -1.25 3.61 8.51
C TYR A 77 -0.12 4.50 9.03
N THR A 78 0.10 5.63 8.35
CA THR A 78 1.03 6.69 8.76
C THR A 78 0.32 8.02 8.98
N ASP A 79 0.97 8.96 9.66
CA ASP A 79 0.47 10.33 9.88
C ASP A 79 0.56 11.25 8.66
N ALA A 80 0.93 10.72 7.50
CA ALA A 80 1.07 11.53 6.28
C ALA A 80 -0.26 12.15 5.81
N CYS A 81 -1.39 11.62 6.26
CA CYS A 81 -2.72 12.19 6.02
C CYS A 81 -3.53 12.23 7.32
N PRO A 82 -3.85 13.42 7.86
CA PRO A 82 -4.63 13.55 9.11
C PRO A 82 -6.05 12.98 8.99
N PHE A 83 -6.63 12.96 7.78
CA PHE A 83 -7.93 12.37 7.54
C PHE A 83 -7.92 10.85 7.75
N THR A 84 -6.81 10.18 7.47
CA THR A 84 -6.68 8.73 7.66
C THR A 84 -6.78 8.35 9.13
N ASP A 85 -6.12 9.09 10.03
CA ASP A 85 -6.20 8.85 11.47
C ASP A 85 -7.63 9.00 11.99
N TYR A 86 -8.31 10.08 11.59
CA TYR A 86 -9.72 10.30 11.96
C TYR A 86 -10.61 9.15 11.46
N TYR A 87 -10.51 8.79 10.17
CA TYR A 87 -11.31 7.73 9.57
C TYR A 87 -11.13 6.39 10.30
N ILE A 88 -9.89 6.01 10.59
CA ILE A 88 -9.58 4.71 11.23
C ILE A 88 -10.18 4.64 12.63
N ASN A 89 -9.98 5.70 13.43
CA ASN A 89 -10.40 5.71 14.83
C ASN A 89 -11.89 5.99 15.02
N THR A 90 -12.60 6.42 13.99
CA THR A 90 -14.05 6.72 14.05
C THR A 90 -14.85 5.82 13.12
N GLU A 91 -14.77 6.01 11.81
CA GLU A 91 -15.63 5.34 10.84
C GLU A 91 -15.30 3.85 10.69
N LEU A 92 -14.02 3.50 10.51
CA LEU A 92 -13.62 2.10 10.39
C LEU A 92 -13.87 1.33 11.70
N ALA A 93 -13.56 1.91 12.85
CA ALA A 93 -13.82 1.32 14.14
C ALA A 93 -15.33 1.08 14.39
N SER A 94 -16.18 2.05 14.02
CA SER A 94 -17.62 1.91 14.08
C SER A 94 -18.14 0.79 13.17
N MET A 95 -17.67 0.75 11.92
CA MET A 95 -18.06 -0.29 10.95
C MET A 95 -17.68 -1.70 11.40
N ALA A 96 -16.50 -1.86 11.98
CA ALA A 96 -16.02 -3.13 12.54
C ALA A 96 -16.86 -3.54 13.77
N GLY A 97 -17.09 -2.60 14.69
CA GLY A 97 -17.88 -2.81 15.92
C GLY A 97 -19.32 -3.21 15.63
N GLU A 98 -20.00 -2.54 14.71
CA GLU A 98 -21.38 -2.87 14.29
C GLU A 98 -21.53 -4.30 13.76
N ARG A 99 -20.42 -4.90 13.29
CA ARG A 99 -20.39 -6.25 12.72
C ARG A 99 -19.75 -7.28 13.63
N GLY A 100 -19.32 -6.87 14.81
CA GLY A 100 -18.64 -7.74 15.77
C GLY A 100 -17.30 -8.28 15.27
N ILE A 101 -16.62 -7.55 14.37
CA ILE A 101 -15.34 -7.96 13.80
C ILE A 101 -14.22 -7.34 14.64
N PRO A 102 -13.28 -8.15 15.19
CA PRO A 102 -12.12 -7.62 15.87
C PRO A 102 -11.29 -6.69 14.95
N LEU A 103 -10.87 -5.54 15.45
CA LEU A 103 -10.06 -4.57 14.72
C LEU A 103 -8.77 -4.29 15.48
N ILE A 104 -7.63 -4.50 14.81
CA ILE A 104 -6.31 -4.12 15.28
C ILE A 104 -5.85 -2.91 14.48
N ILE A 105 -5.48 -1.84 15.19
CA ILE A 105 -4.98 -0.60 14.61
C ILE A 105 -3.49 -0.49 14.90
N LYS A 106 -2.67 -0.39 13.85
CA LYS A 106 -1.21 -0.26 13.95
C LYS A 106 -0.74 0.97 13.18
N LYS A 107 -0.16 1.93 13.90
CA LYS A 107 0.42 3.12 13.31
C LYS A 107 1.89 2.86 13.00
N ILE A 108 2.30 3.08 11.76
CA ILE A 108 3.70 3.02 11.32
C ILE A 108 4.36 4.33 11.72
N GLN A 109 5.33 4.28 12.64
CA GLN A 109 5.95 5.46 13.22
C GLN A 109 7.44 5.60 12.85
N THR A 110 8.05 4.51 12.39
CA THR A 110 9.48 4.49 12.07
C THR A 110 9.72 4.06 10.62
N ILE A 111 10.90 4.44 10.11
CA ILE A 111 11.36 4.02 8.77
C ILE A 111 11.51 2.50 8.73
N ASP A 112 11.94 1.88 9.81
CA ASP A 112 12.13 0.44 9.90
C ASP A 112 10.80 -0.30 9.79
N GLU A 113 9.78 0.12 10.52
CA GLU A 113 8.41 -0.41 10.38
C GLU A 113 7.88 -0.26 8.94
N ALA A 114 8.11 0.89 8.31
CA ALA A 114 7.70 1.11 6.93
C ALA A 114 8.43 0.18 5.94
N ARG A 115 9.72 -0.09 6.16
CA ARG A 115 10.52 -1.02 5.32
C ARG A 115 10.10 -2.47 5.46
N HIS A 116 9.56 -2.86 6.61
CA HIS A 116 9.09 -4.21 6.90
C HIS A 116 7.58 -4.38 6.76
N HIS A 117 6.90 -3.39 6.16
CA HIS A 117 5.47 -3.46 5.93
C HIS A 117 5.09 -4.54 4.89
N PHE A 118 3.90 -5.09 5.03
CA PHE A 118 3.41 -6.28 4.29
C PHE A 118 2.95 -6.02 2.86
N VAL A 119 2.82 -4.75 2.48
CA VAL A 119 2.51 -4.30 1.10
C VAL A 119 3.30 -3.03 0.80
N PRO A 120 3.59 -2.72 -0.47
CA PRO A 120 4.36 -1.53 -0.83
C PRO A 120 3.52 -0.24 -0.81
N PHE A 121 2.68 -0.07 0.22
CA PHE A 121 1.85 1.12 0.43
C PHE A 121 1.61 1.34 1.92
N THR A 122 2.22 2.36 2.51
CA THR A 122 2.25 2.59 3.97
C THR A 122 1.26 3.64 4.47
N LEU A 123 0.65 4.43 3.58
CA LEU A 123 -0.26 5.50 3.97
C LEU A 123 -1.52 4.97 4.67
N HIS A 124 -2.11 3.93 4.10
CA HIS A 124 -3.25 3.19 4.64
C HIS A 124 -3.29 1.80 4.00
N SER A 125 -3.36 0.75 4.80
CA SER A 125 -3.44 -0.64 4.32
C SER A 125 -4.37 -1.43 5.22
N LEU A 126 -5.47 -1.92 4.66
CA LEU A 126 -6.46 -2.73 5.37
C LEU A 126 -6.26 -4.20 5.01
N PHE A 127 -6.25 -5.05 6.03
CA PHE A 127 -6.18 -6.51 5.93
C PHE A 127 -7.40 -7.14 6.61
N TYR A 128 -7.84 -8.26 6.09
CA TYR A 128 -8.87 -9.10 6.70
C TYR A 128 -8.42 -10.55 6.74
N ASN A 129 -8.43 -11.16 7.91
CA ASN A 129 -7.93 -12.52 8.15
C ASN A 129 -6.54 -12.75 7.54
N GLY A 130 -5.65 -11.81 7.77
CA GLY A 130 -4.26 -11.84 7.28
C GLY A 130 -4.07 -11.44 5.83
N GLN A 131 -5.11 -11.32 5.02
CA GLN A 131 -5.02 -10.96 3.60
C GLN A 131 -5.21 -9.47 3.38
N PHE A 132 -4.40 -8.87 2.51
CA PHE A 132 -4.58 -7.49 2.09
C PHE A 132 -5.90 -7.31 1.33
N VAL A 133 -6.67 -6.33 1.74
CA VAL A 133 -7.97 -5.99 1.14
C VAL A 133 -7.85 -4.77 0.24
N THR A 134 -7.35 -3.65 0.78
CA THR A 134 -7.27 -2.39 0.05
C THR A 134 -6.38 -1.36 0.74
N GLN A 135 -5.86 -0.40 -0.03
CA GLN A 135 -5.26 0.83 0.49
C GLN A 135 -6.23 2.01 0.48
N GLN A 136 -7.48 1.81 0.05
CA GLN A 136 -8.48 2.87 -0.02
C GLN A 136 -9.27 2.99 1.27
N ILE A 137 -9.71 4.21 1.56
CA ILE A 137 -10.72 4.49 2.58
C ILE A 137 -12.06 3.97 2.07
N LEU A 138 -12.71 3.14 2.85
CA LEU A 138 -13.95 2.49 2.48
C LEU A 138 -15.17 3.22 3.05
N SER A 139 -16.18 3.43 2.22
CA SER A 139 -17.54 3.73 2.70
C SER A 139 -18.17 2.48 3.30
N LYS A 140 -19.24 2.64 4.09
CA LYS A 140 -19.97 1.53 4.69
C LYS A 140 -20.43 0.48 3.66
N SER A 141 -20.97 0.92 2.53
CA SER A 141 -21.42 0.04 1.44
C SER A 141 -20.27 -0.71 0.75
N THR A 142 -19.11 -0.08 0.65
CA THR A 142 -17.92 -0.69 0.05
C THR A 142 -17.26 -1.66 1.02
N PHE A 143 -17.22 -1.32 2.32
CA PHE A 143 -16.74 -2.19 3.38
C PHE A 143 -17.46 -3.54 3.36
N ASP A 144 -18.79 -3.54 3.29
CA ASP A 144 -19.59 -4.76 3.25
C ASP A 144 -19.30 -5.66 2.05
N LYS A 145 -18.90 -5.09 0.91
CA LYS A 145 -18.51 -5.87 -0.29
C LYS A 145 -17.18 -6.58 -0.10
N PHE A 146 -16.22 -5.95 0.57
CA PHE A 146 -14.89 -6.53 0.78
C PHE A 146 -14.84 -7.56 1.90
N ILE A 147 -15.69 -7.41 2.94
CA ILE A 147 -15.61 -8.25 4.15
C ILE A 147 -16.58 -9.44 4.10
N LYS A 148 -17.56 -9.44 3.19
CA LYS A 148 -18.49 -10.56 2.97
C LYS A 148 -18.00 -11.60 1.97
N GLY A 149 -16.80 -11.42 1.44
CA GLY A 149 -16.20 -12.33 0.46
C GLY A 149 -15.98 -13.74 0.97
#